data_18dc44781eb035b6d80810ed74b60537
#
_entry.id   18dc44781eb035b6d80810ed74b60537
#
_cell.length_a   1.000
_cell.length_b   1.000
_cell.length_c   1.000
_cell.angle_alpha   90.00
_cell.angle_beta   90.00
_cell.angle_gamma   90.00
#
_symmetry.space_group_name_H-M   'P 1'
#
loop_
_entity.id
_entity.type
_entity.pdbx_description
1 polymer ?
#
loop_
_entity_poly.entity_id
_entity_poly.type
_entity_poly.pdbx_seq_one_letter_code
_entity_poly.pdbx_strand_id
1 'polypeptide(L)'
;MIAMVLGTLISAGIVAVFVSTSHSYQAQAQLARLQEDGRFAITQIKDDLAMSGAQYCNNTGGGAHSTASGLYLDGLRQPTVYASDPGVLMNALSDVTTRWGAPYPSAPAEPYSLPSFLTMRGYDCTTKSCTPIDPSSKQSAEGFSIPAMGTKTDNRVIGASVITVRYLNPSAGWTIMPESAGRGSTQITNADGSLAFRLAPMSGEPAVKDFQSGDPLAMLADCSSAQIFAVSGQTSNQILSTGSNFAQPTAFENMVAPKLFDLSRDFRTVTYYLKVVDSGDGQGHTTGALVRRINGGSTGVRDGRAEEIARGVERLDFKYGVQFADGSVRYYTAAQVDASTRADCGSVARLPIHGSDDRGCLWGSISLIEIDMLLDGQQPLYSLTQDELTYTYASDDASHSALIPKPANDASRKVTPLQQGFPLAMLRREFSAVVALRNFNP
;
A
#
# COMPACT_ATOMS: atom_id res chain seq x y z
N MET A 1 26.25 57.77 34.97
CA MET A 1 24.86 57.31 34.75
C MET A 1 24.47 57.27 33.28
N ILE A 2 24.62 58.32 32.49
CA ILE A 2 24.21 58.35 31.05
C ILE A 2 24.92 57.24 30.23
N ALA A 3 26.21 57.01 30.40
CA ALA A 3 26.98 56.02 29.69
C ALA A 3 26.48 54.55 29.98
N MET A 4 26.06 54.28 31.21
CA MET A 4 25.46 52.99 31.56
C MET A 4 24.10 52.76 30.88
N VAL A 5 23.26 53.75 30.84
CA VAL A 5 21.94 53.69 30.16
C VAL A 5 22.13 53.49 28.66
N LEU A 6 23.04 54.19 28.03
CA LEU A 6 23.35 54.02 26.62
C LEU A 6 23.94 52.61 26.34
N GLY A 7 24.84 52.12 27.22
CA GLY A 7 25.39 50.78 27.09
C GLY A 7 24.33 49.69 27.22
N THR A 8 23.37 49.80 28.14
CA THR A 8 22.28 48.83 28.29
C THR A 8 21.30 48.88 27.09
N LEU A 9 21.01 50.07 26.54
CA LEU A 9 20.17 50.21 25.34
C LEU A 9 20.81 49.55 24.11
N ILE A 10 22.12 49.75 23.91
CA ILE A 10 22.84 49.11 22.78
C ILE A 10 22.89 47.60 22.99
N SER A 11 23.18 47.11 24.17
CA SER A 11 23.20 45.68 24.47
C SER A 11 21.82 45.06 24.28
N ALA A 12 20.75 45.69 24.73
CA ALA A 12 19.38 45.24 24.49
C ALA A 12 19.02 45.18 22.99
N GLY A 13 19.47 46.17 22.20
CA GLY A 13 19.29 46.14 20.74
C GLY A 13 20.02 45.01 20.06
N ILE A 14 21.25 44.74 20.46
CA ILE A 14 22.06 43.62 19.93
C ILE A 14 21.39 42.28 20.27
N VAL A 15 20.95 42.08 21.50
CA VAL A 15 20.23 40.87 21.92
C VAL A 15 18.92 40.68 21.12
N ALA A 16 18.15 41.77 20.95
CA ALA A 16 16.90 41.70 20.16
C ALA A 16 17.16 41.28 18.70
N VAL A 17 18.17 41.86 18.03
CA VAL A 17 18.58 41.48 16.67
C VAL A 17 19.06 40.03 16.63
N PHE A 18 19.86 39.61 17.58
CA PHE A 18 20.37 38.23 17.67
C PHE A 18 19.21 37.21 17.82
N VAL A 19 18.30 37.48 18.74
CA VAL A 19 17.12 36.61 18.96
C VAL A 19 16.27 36.56 17.71
N SER A 20 15.95 37.69 17.07
CA SER A 20 15.17 37.74 15.86
C SER A 20 15.83 36.97 14.70
N THR A 21 17.14 37.17 14.52
CA THR A 21 17.90 36.43 13.48
C THR A 21 17.94 34.93 13.76
N SER A 22 18.12 34.52 15.02
CA SER A 22 18.10 33.12 15.43
C SER A 22 16.72 32.45 15.12
N HIS A 23 15.64 33.11 15.47
CA HIS A 23 14.30 32.61 15.16
C HIS A 23 14.05 32.48 13.64
N SER A 24 14.45 33.49 12.86
CA SER A 24 14.34 33.45 11.40
C SER A 24 15.16 32.30 10.81
N TYR A 25 16.36 32.06 11.30
CA TYR A 25 17.20 30.95 10.87
C TYR A 25 16.56 29.58 11.21
N GLN A 26 16.04 29.42 12.42
CA GLN A 26 15.35 28.19 12.83
C GLN A 26 14.13 27.90 11.95
N ALA A 27 13.30 28.92 11.69
CA ALA A 27 12.12 28.77 10.82
C ALA A 27 12.50 28.37 9.39
N GLN A 28 13.56 29.01 8.83
CA GLN A 28 14.06 28.66 7.49
C GLN A 28 14.63 27.25 7.43
N ALA A 29 15.41 26.84 8.44
CA ALA A 29 15.97 25.50 8.52
C ALA A 29 14.88 24.42 8.63
N GLN A 30 13.84 24.67 9.43
CA GLN A 30 12.69 23.78 9.52
C GLN A 30 11.92 23.69 8.19
N LEU A 31 11.71 24.82 7.52
CA LEU A 31 11.01 24.85 6.23
C LEU A 31 11.78 24.06 5.16
N ALA A 32 13.11 24.21 5.11
CA ALA A 32 13.96 23.47 4.17
C ALA A 32 13.87 21.96 4.43
N ARG A 33 14.01 21.52 5.69
CA ARG A 33 13.88 20.13 6.09
C ARG A 33 12.51 19.56 5.78
N LEU A 34 11.45 20.28 6.10
CA LEU A 34 10.07 19.90 5.84
C LEU A 34 9.82 19.68 4.34
N GLN A 35 10.41 20.53 3.47
CA GLN A 35 10.31 20.38 2.02
C GLN A 35 11.06 19.13 1.53
N GLU A 36 12.22 18.83 2.07
CA GLU A 36 13.02 17.64 1.72
C GLU A 36 12.30 16.36 2.16
N ASP A 37 11.90 16.28 3.44
CA ASP A 37 11.21 15.13 4.02
C ASP A 37 9.87 14.86 3.29
N GLY A 38 9.11 15.92 2.98
CA GLY A 38 7.84 15.79 2.27
C GLY A 38 8.00 15.26 0.85
N ARG A 39 8.98 15.76 0.11
CA ARG A 39 9.28 15.29 -1.26
C ARG A 39 9.77 13.84 -1.25
N PHE A 40 10.63 13.49 -0.30
CA PHE A 40 11.13 12.12 -0.16
C PHE A 40 9.99 11.15 0.17
N ALA A 41 9.16 11.48 1.16
CA ALA A 41 8.02 10.66 1.56
C ALA A 41 7.04 10.42 0.42
N ILE A 42 6.65 11.47 -0.32
CA ILE A 42 5.77 11.34 -1.49
C ILE A 42 6.40 10.44 -2.57
N THR A 43 7.69 10.62 -2.86
CA THR A 43 8.38 9.83 -3.88
C THR A 43 8.37 8.35 -3.51
N GLN A 44 8.66 8.03 -2.24
CA GLN A 44 8.68 6.65 -1.76
C GLN A 44 7.30 5.98 -1.86
N ILE A 45 6.23 6.70 -1.47
CA ILE A 45 4.86 6.19 -1.63
C ILE A 45 4.53 5.99 -3.11
N LYS A 46 4.86 6.95 -3.97
CA LYS A 46 4.60 6.89 -5.43
C LYS A 46 5.21 5.66 -6.08
N ASP A 47 6.43 5.32 -5.72
CA ASP A 47 7.15 4.19 -6.32
C ASP A 47 6.45 2.85 -6.03
N ASP A 48 6.02 2.63 -4.78
CA ASP A 48 5.28 1.42 -4.43
C ASP A 48 3.85 1.41 -5.01
N LEU A 49 3.15 2.54 -4.96
CA LEU A 49 1.81 2.63 -5.54
C LEU A 49 1.82 2.39 -7.05
N ALA A 50 2.81 2.91 -7.76
CA ALA A 50 2.97 2.69 -9.19
C ALA A 50 3.18 1.21 -9.55
N MET A 51 3.67 0.40 -8.61
CA MET A 51 3.84 -1.06 -8.77
C MET A 51 2.59 -1.85 -8.36
N SER A 52 1.59 -1.22 -7.75
CA SER A 52 0.38 -1.91 -7.31
C SER A 52 -0.24 -2.75 -8.42
N GLY A 53 -0.63 -3.97 -8.08
CA GLY A 53 -1.23 -4.90 -9.04
C GLY A 53 -0.27 -5.47 -10.09
N ALA A 54 1.04 -5.16 -10.04
CA ALA A 54 2.00 -5.74 -10.95
C ALA A 54 2.02 -7.26 -10.81
N GLN A 55 1.85 -7.92 -11.93
CA GLN A 55 1.93 -9.36 -12.10
C GLN A 55 3.09 -9.70 -13.04
N TYR A 56 3.38 -10.99 -13.18
CA TYR A 56 4.39 -11.43 -14.12
C TYR A 56 3.92 -11.18 -15.56
N CYS A 57 4.83 -10.64 -16.37
CA CYS A 57 4.68 -10.35 -17.78
C CYS A 57 3.61 -9.29 -18.15
N ASN A 58 3.00 -8.62 -17.17
CA ASN A 58 2.04 -7.51 -17.35
C ASN A 58 1.03 -7.74 -18.46
N ASN A 59 0.44 -8.93 -18.52
CA ASN A 59 -0.38 -9.24 -19.65
C ASN A 59 -1.85 -8.97 -19.41
N THR A 60 -2.41 -8.25 -20.36
CA THR A 60 -3.85 -7.96 -20.50
C THR A 60 -4.69 -9.17 -20.88
N GLY A 61 -4.11 -10.38 -20.91
CA GLY A 61 -4.81 -11.55 -21.38
C GLY A 61 -4.97 -11.63 -22.90
N GLY A 62 -4.31 -10.75 -23.63
CA GLY A 62 -4.04 -10.92 -25.06
C GLY A 62 -5.15 -10.60 -26.04
N GLY A 63 -6.29 -10.13 -25.60
CA GLY A 63 -7.37 -9.84 -26.52
C GLY A 63 -7.60 -8.35 -26.73
N ALA A 64 -7.10 -7.77 -27.82
CA ALA A 64 -7.66 -6.53 -28.29
C ALA A 64 -9.03 -6.82 -28.92
N HIS A 65 -10.10 -6.17 -28.47
CA HIS A 65 -11.36 -6.26 -29.17
C HIS A 65 -11.80 -4.89 -29.69
N SER A 66 -12.42 -4.93 -30.86
CA SER A 66 -13.08 -3.76 -31.43
C SER A 66 -14.52 -3.73 -30.96
N THR A 67 -14.95 -2.61 -30.42
CA THR A 67 -16.36 -2.32 -30.14
C THR A 67 -16.78 -1.12 -30.96
N ALA A 68 -18.08 -0.80 -30.98
CA ALA A 68 -18.61 0.41 -31.63
C ALA A 68 -17.97 1.71 -31.09
N SER A 69 -17.40 1.68 -29.89
CA SER A 69 -16.77 2.82 -29.23
C SER A 69 -15.24 2.86 -29.37
N GLY A 70 -14.60 1.92 -30.05
CA GLY A 70 -13.15 1.89 -30.28
C GLY A 70 -12.48 0.54 -30.06
N LEU A 71 -11.17 0.55 -30.03
CA LEU A 71 -10.33 -0.61 -29.74
C LEU A 71 -10.04 -0.65 -28.24
N TYR A 72 -10.31 -1.79 -27.62
CA TYR A 72 -10.04 -2.03 -26.20
C TYR A 72 -9.12 -3.22 -26.03
N LEU A 73 -8.24 -3.12 -25.04
CA LEU A 73 -7.47 -4.27 -24.55
C LEU A 73 -8.22 -4.90 -23.37
N ASP A 74 -8.16 -6.21 -23.24
CA ASP A 74 -8.65 -6.87 -22.04
C ASP A 74 -7.89 -6.36 -20.83
N GLY A 75 -8.59 -6.03 -19.75
CA GLY A 75 -7.98 -5.63 -18.49
C GLY A 75 -7.04 -6.72 -17.96
N LEU A 76 -6.17 -6.36 -17.00
CA LEU A 76 -5.29 -7.31 -16.33
C LEU A 76 -6.09 -8.51 -15.83
N ARG A 77 -5.78 -9.71 -16.32
CA ARG A 77 -6.36 -10.93 -15.81
C ARG A 77 -5.87 -11.17 -14.41
N GLN A 78 -6.80 -11.24 -13.46
CA GLN A 78 -6.47 -11.66 -12.12
C GLN A 78 -6.07 -13.14 -12.13
N PRO A 79 -5.08 -13.54 -11.31
CA PRO A 79 -4.73 -14.94 -11.16
C PRO A 79 -5.95 -15.78 -10.75
N THR A 80 -6.08 -16.98 -11.31
CA THR A 80 -7.09 -17.94 -10.84
C THR A 80 -6.56 -18.64 -9.60
N VAL A 81 -7.32 -18.62 -8.52
CA VAL A 81 -6.97 -19.25 -7.25
C VAL A 81 -7.63 -20.62 -7.16
N TYR A 82 -6.84 -21.66 -7.10
CA TYR A 82 -7.26 -23.05 -6.90
C TYR A 82 -7.19 -23.46 -5.42
N ALA A 83 -6.38 -22.77 -4.61
CA ALA A 83 -6.26 -23.06 -3.18
C ALA A 83 -7.60 -22.83 -2.46
N SER A 84 -8.08 -23.88 -1.78
CA SER A 84 -9.40 -23.91 -1.14
C SER A 84 -9.43 -23.23 0.23
N ASP A 85 -8.29 -23.09 0.90
CA ASP A 85 -8.21 -22.46 2.22
C ASP A 85 -7.82 -20.98 2.07
N PRO A 86 -8.74 -20.04 2.32
CA PRO A 86 -8.45 -18.60 2.27
C PRO A 86 -7.49 -18.16 3.37
N GLY A 87 -7.39 -18.88 4.49
CA GLY A 87 -6.43 -18.59 5.56
C GLY A 87 -5.00 -18.80 5.08
N VAL A 88 -4.75 -19.86 4.32
CA VAL A 88 -3.44 -20.11 3.71
C VAL A 88 -3.08 -19.03 2.69
N LEU A 89 -4.05 -18.58 1.86
CA LEU A 89 -3.83 -17.47 0.93
C LEU A 89 -3.48 -16.17 1.66
N MET A 90 -4.23 -15.82 2.71
CA MET A 90 -3.98 -14.62 3.49
C MET A 90 -2.62 -14.65 4.19
N ASN A 91 -2.22 -15.81 4.69
CA ASN A 91 -0.89 -16.02 5.28
C ASN A 91 0.23 -15.89 4.23
N ALA A 92 0.04 -16.47 3.06
CA ALA A 92 1.01 -16.38 1.96
C ALA A 92 1.18 -14.93 1.47
N LEU A 93 0.10 -14.16 1.40
CA LEU A 93 0.13 -12.75 1.09
C LEU A 93 0.69 -11.87 2.22
N SER A 94 1.01 -12.46 3.37
CA SER A 94 1.44 -11.74 4.58
C SER A 94 0.47 -10.60 4.92
N ASP A 95 -0.81 -10.87 4.83
CA ASP A 95 -1.83 -9.85 4.99
C ASP A 95 -2.10 -9.52 6.45
N VAL A 96 -1.98 -8.25 6.78
CA VAL A 96 -2.19 -7.73 8.13
C VAL A 96 -3.42 -6.83 8.23
N THR A 97 -4.06 -6.53 7.13
CA THR A 97 -5.12 -5.52 7.07
C THR A 97 -6.42 -5.98 6.42
N THR A 98 -6.40 -7.05 5.63
CA THR A 98 -7.57 -7.53 4.87
C THR A 98 -8.16 -8.78 5.52
N ARG A 99 -9.49 -8.98 5.38
CA ARG A 99 -10.21 -10.13 5.94
C ARG A 99 -11.16 -10.73 4.90
N TRP A 100 -11.26 -12.05 4.89
CA TRP A 100 -12.41 -12.73 4.36
C TRP A 100 -13.59 -12.65 5.32
N GLY A 101 -14.81 -12.68 4.81
CA GLY A 101 -16.03 -12.51 5.60
C GLY A 101 -16.39 -11.03 5.77
N ALA A 102 -17.10 -10.67 6.83
CA ALA A 102 -17.60 -9.31 6.98
C ALA A 102 -16.48 -8.25 6.98
N PRO A 103 -16.55 -7.22 6.11
CA PRO A 103 -17.61 -6.93 5.16
C PRO A 103 -17.47 -7.65 3.79
N TYR A 104 -16.53 -8.54 3.60
CA TYR A 104 -16.26 -9.21 2.35
C TYR A 104 -17.07 -10.49 2.15
N PRO A 105 -17.16 -10.97 0.90
CA PRO A 105 -17.81 -12.23 0.60
C PRO A 105 -17.22 -13.39 1.39
N SER A 106 -18.01 -14.43 1.59
CA SER A 106 -17.50 -15.72 2.05
C SER A 106 -16.51 -16.28 1.03
N ALA A 107 -15.55 -17.08 1.51
CA ALA A 107 -14.63 -17.78 0.63
C ALA A 107 -15.41 -18.60 -0.43
N PRO A 108 -15.03 -18.53 -1.70
CA PRO A 108 -15.66 -19.33 -2.75
C PRO A 108 -15.54 -20.82 -2.50
N ALA A 109 -16.46 -21.60 -3.04
CA ALA A 109 -16.44 -23.07 -2.96
C ALA A 109 -15.82 -23.74 -4.21
N GLU A 110 -15.37 -22.97 -5.18
CA GLU A 110 -14.79 -23.40 -6.45
C GLU A 110 -13.64 -22.46 -6.85
N PRO A 111 -12.79 -22.80 -7.83
CA PRO A 111 -11.71 -21.92 -8.30
C PRO A 111 -12.23 -20.55 -8.66
N TYR A 112 -11.54 -19.49 -8.24
CA TYR A 112 -11.98 -18.12 -8.36
C TYR A 112 -10.86 -17.18 -8.77
N SER A 113 -11.21 -16.04 -9.31
CA SER A 113 -10.21 -14.98 -9.57
C SER A 113 -9.76 -14.32 -8.27
N LEU A 114 -8.46 -14.01 -8.17
CA LEU A 114 -7.92 -13.29 -7.02
C LEU A 114 -8.70 -11.98 -6.84
N PRO A 115 -9.36 -11.74 -5.71
CA PRO A 115 -10.16 -10.55 -5.51
C PRO A 115 -9.35 -9.26 -5.60
N SER A 116 -9.91 -8.23 -6.22
CA SER A 116 -9.23 -6.95 -6.43
C SER A 116 -8.81 -6.27 -5.12
N PHE A 117 -9.61 -6.42 -4.05
CA PHE A 117 -9.27 -5.90 -2.72
C PHE A 117 -8.03 -6.57 -2.09
N LEU A 118 -7.58 -7.71 -2.64
CA LEU A 118 -6.31 -8.33 -2.27
C LEU A 118 -5.12 -7.77 -3.04
N THR A 119 -5.32 -7.03 -4.10
CA THR A 119 -4.23 -6.34 -4.82
C THR A 119 -3.96 -4.94 -4.26
N MET A 120 -5.01 -4.25 -3.88
CA MET A 120 -4.94 -2.94 -3.24
C MET A 120 -6.13 -2.73 -2.32
N ARG A 121 -5.91 -2.06 -1.19
CA ARG A 121 -6.97 -1.66 -0.28
C ARG A 121 -6.56 -0.45 0.56
N GLY A 122 -7.47 0.51 0.64
CA GLY A 122 -7.33 1.68 1.49
C GLY A 122 -8.27 1.64 2.69
N TYR A 123 -7.94 2.46 3.67
CA TYR A 123 -8.69 2.62 4.91
C TYR A 123 -8.73 4.10 5.26
N ASP A 124 -9.93 4.68 5.27
CA ASP A 124 -10.13 6.08 5.68
C ASP A 124 -10.42 6.12 7.17
N CYS A 125 -9.59 6.83 7.92
CA CYS A 125 -9.69 6.88 9.36
C CYS A 125 -10.19 8.25 9.87
N THR A 126 -11.11 8.20 10.82
CA THR A 126 -11.57 9.35 11.60
C THR A 126 -10.88 9.37 12.96
N THR A 127 -11.29 10.27 13.83
CA THR A 127 -10.80 10.30 15.22
C THR A 127 -11.18 9.07 16.04
N LYS A 128 -12.15 8.27 15.60
CA LYS A 128 -12.71 7.15 16.38
C LYS A 128 -12.65 5.80 15.68
N SER A 129 -12.72 5.76 14.36
CA SER A 129 -12.88 4.53 13.61
C SER A 129 -12.27 4.66 12.22
N CYS A 130 -12.00 3.54 11.59
CA CYS A 130 -11.64 3.47 10.18
C CYS A 130 -12.72 2.75 9.37
N THR A 131 -12.84 3.10 8.11
CA THR A 131 -13.73 2.48 7.14
C THR A 131 -12.89 1.98 5.96
N PRO A 132 -13.20 0.83 5.37
CA PRO A 132 -14.36 -0.02 5.62
C PRO A 132 -14.32 -0.82 6.93
N ILE A 133 -13.15 -1.08 7.48
CA ILE A 133 -12.91 -1.71 8.80
C ILE A 133 -11.68 -1.09 9.45
N ASP A 134 -11.46 -1.34 10.74
CA ASP A 134 -10.19 -0.97 11.38
C ASP A 134 -9.06 -1.91 10.91
N PRO A 135 -8.01 -1.38 10.24
CA PRO A 135 -6.90 -2.22 9.75
C PRO A 135 -6.04 -2.82 10.85
N SER A 136 -6.16 -2.35 12.09
CA SER A 136 -5.49 -2.93 13.27
C SER A 136 -6.30 -4.03 13.94
N SER A 137 -7.52 -4.33 13.45
CA SER A 137 -8.38 -5.33 14.09
C SER A 137 -7.74 -6.71 14.03
N LYS A 138 -7.56 -7.30 15.19
CA LYS A 138 -6.84 -8.54 15.48
C LYS A 138 -7.28 -9.72 14.60
N GLN A 139 -6.52 -10.00 13.56
CA GLN A 139 -6.68 -11.25 12.83
C GLN A 139 -5.45 -12.12 12.79
N SER A 140 -4.30 -11.56 13.06
CA SER A 140 -3.13 -12.37 13.27
C SER A 140 -2.87 -12.49 14.78
N ALA A 141 -2.83 -13.70 15.25
CA ALA A 141 -2.57 -14.02 16.65
C ALA A 141 -1.14 -13.67 17.11
N GLU A 142 -0.29 -13.13 16.23
CA GLU A 142 1.15 -13.12 16.48
C GLU A 142 1.90 -11.89 15.94
N GLY A 143 1.45 -10.68 16.27
CA GLY A 143 2.27 -9.47 16.04
C GLY A 143 2.35 -8.96 14.59
N PHE A 144 1.62 -9.55 13.67
CA PHE A 144 1.60 -9.14 12.26
C PHE A 144 0.72 -7.91 11.97
N SER A 145 -0.10 -7.48 12.91
CA SER A 145 -1.01 -6.34 12.74
C SER A 145 -0.27 -5.01 12.85
N ILE A 146 -0.80 -3.99 12.16
CA ILE A 146 -0.39 -2.61 12.40
C ILE A 146 -0.98 -2.13 13.74
N PRO A 147 -0.36 -1.11 14.40
CA PRO A 147 -0.81 -0.64 15.71
C PRO A 147 -2.25 -0.09 15.69
N ALA A 148 -2.94 -0.18 16.82
CA ALA A 148 -4.19 0.52 17.04
C ALA A 148 -3.97 2.04 17.08
N MET A 149 -5.01 2.82 16.73
CA MET A 149 -4.97 4.28 16.83
C MET A 149 -4.84 4.74 18.29
N GLY A 150 -4.06 5.79 18.51
CA GLY A 150 -3.91 6.41 19.83
C GLY A 150 -2.90 7.55 19.83
N THR A 151 -2.72 8.17 20.99
CA THR A 151 -1.82 9.32 21.19
C THR A 151 -0.48 8.96 21.80
N LYS A 152 -0.28 7.70 22.21
CA LYS A 152 0.96 7.23 22.81
C LYS A 152 1.96 6.82 21.73
N THR A 153 3.23 6.96 22.01
CA THR A 153 4.32 6.41 21.19
C THR A 153 4.02 4.96 20.81
N ASP A 154 4.35 4.60 19.58
CA ASP A 154 4.08 3.32 18.90
C ASP A 154 2.61 3.06 18.52
N ASN A 155 1.66 3.88 18.94
CA ASN A 155 0.31 3.82 18.38
C ASN A 155 0.28 4.35 16.94
N ARG A 156 -0.73 3.96 16.18
CA ARG A 156 -1.03 4.59 14.89
C ARG A 156 -1.66 5.97 15.13
N VAL A 157 -1.24 6.96 14.35
CA VAL A 157 -1.74 8.33 14.45
C VAL A 157 -3.25 8.38 14.23
N ILE A 158 -3.96 9.05 15.11
CA ILE A 158 -5.41 9.22 15.04
C ILE A 158 -5.79 9.98 13.77
N GLY A 159 -6.77 9.46 13.02
CA GLY A 159 -7.33 10.09 11.83
C GLY A 159 -6.44 10.03 10.59
N ALA A 160 -5.32 9.31 10.63
CA ALA A 160 -4.50 9.07 9.47
C ALA A 160 -4.96 7.81 8.72
N SER A 161 -5.13 7.93 7.41
CA SER A 161 -5.52 6.85 6.53
C SER A 161 -4.39 5.83 6.36
N VAL A 162 -4.76 4.61 5.96
CA VAL A 162 -3.85 3.50 5.72
C VAL A 162 -4.07 2.99 4.30
N ILE A 163 -3.01 2.60 3.62
CA ILE A 163 -3.11 1.92 2.33
C ILE A 163 -2.23 0.68 2.31
N THR A 164 -2.75 -0.42 1.80
CA THR A 164 -2.02 -1.65 1.52
C THR A 164 -2.06 -1.92 0.03
N VAL A 165 -0.90 -2.10 -0.56
CA VAL A 165 -0.75 -2.49 -1.98
C VAL A 165 0.07 -3.75 -2.10
N ARG A 166 -0.22 -4.54 -3.13
CA ARG A 166 0.47 -5.79 -3.39
C ARG A 166 0.93 -5.87 -4.83
N TYR A 167 2.10 -6.44 -5.02
CA TYR A 167 2.67 -6.67 -6.33
C TYR A 167 3.66 -7.81 -6.32
N LEU A 168 3.77 -8.49 -7.45
CA LEU A 168 4.75 -9.54 -7.66
C LEU A 168 6.12 -8.92 -8.01
N ASN A 169 7.19 -9.50 -7.49
CA ASN A 169 8.53 -9.21 -7.98
C ASN A 169 8.80 -10.05 -9.25
N PRO A 170 8.76 -9.47 -10.44
CA PRO A 170 8.88 -10.23 -11.69
C PRO A 170 10.28 -10.81 -11.91
N SER A 171 11.29 -10.31 -11.20
CA SER A 171 12.67 -10.80 -11.26
C SER A 171 12.90 -12.03 -10.40
N ALA A 172 11.96 -12.35 -9.48
CA ALA A 172 12.02 -13.53 -8.63
C ALA A 172 11.51 -14.79 -9.35
N GLY A 173 11.39 -15.89 -8.60
CA GLY A 173 10.86 -17.16 -9.09
C GLY A 173 11.82 -17.94 -9.97
N TRP A 174 11.33 -19.04 -10.50
CA TRP A 174 12.06 -20.00 -11.34
C TRP A 174 11.48 -20.01 -12.75
N THR A 175 12.33 -19.84 -13.75
CA THR A 175 11.91 -19.95 -15.15
C THR A 175 11.59 -21.40 -15.48
N ILE A 176 10.40 -21.66 -16.02
CA ILE A 176 9.98 -22.98 -16.44
C ILE A 176 10.36 -23.20 -17.90
N MET A 177 11.17 -24.21 -18.14
CA MET A 177 11.65 -24.57 -19.46
C MET A 177 10.94 -25.82 -19.97
N PRO A 178 10.81 -25.98 -21.29
CA PRO A 178 10.39 -27.26 -21.87
C PRO A 178 11.35 -28.38 -21.45
N GLU A 179 10.84 -29.57 -21.18
CA GLU A 179 11.66 -30.72 -20.79
C GLU A 179 12.76 -31.03 -21.83
N SER A 180 12.47 -30.77 -23.11
CA SER A 180 13.41 -30.91 -24.22
C SER A 180 14.64 -30.00 -24.12
N ALA A 181 14.58 -28.93 -23.30
CA ALA A 181 15.71 -28.02 -23.14
C ALA A 181 16.89 -28.65 -22.36
N GLY A 182 16.67 -29.71 -21.59
CA GLY A 182 17.69 -30.43 -20.82
C GLY A 182 18.33 -29.62 -19.71
N ARG A 183 17.79 -28.43 -19.39
CA ARG A 183 18.27 -27.52 -18.35
C ARG A 183 17.14 -26.67 -17.80
N GLY A 184 17.31 -26.14 -16.57
CA GLY A 184 16.33 -25.29 -15.91
C GLY A 184 15.19 -26.08 -15.28
N SER A 185 14.30 -25.37 -14.62
CA SER A 185 13.12 -25.96 -13.97
C SER A 185 12.10 -26.38 -15.04
N THR A 186 11.38 -27.47 -14.79
CA THR A 186 10.40 -28.03 -15.75
C THR A 186 9.08 -28.33 -15.09
N GLN A 187 7.99 -28.17 -15.84
CA GLN A 187 6.65 -28.60 -15.46
C GLN A 187 6.45 -30.06 -15.86
N ILE A 188 5.82 -30.83 -15.02
CA ILE A 188 5.52 -32.24 -15.21
C ILE A 188 4.05 -32.48 -14.90
N THR A 189 3.36 -33.21 -15.76
CA THR A 189 2.02 -33.72 -15.45
C THR A 189 2.15 -35.19 -15.11
N ASN A 190 1.78 -35.58 -13.91
CA ASN A 190 1.81 -36.96 -13.45
C ASN A 190 0.67 -37.77 -14.13
N ALA A 191 0.77 -39.11 -14.04
CA ALA A 191 -0.25 -39.99 -14.63
C ALA A 191 -1.64 -39.85 -14.02
N ASP A 192 -1.75 -39.34 -12.80
CA ASP A 192 -3.00 -39.03 -12.10
C ASP A 192 -3.56 -37.61 -12.47
N GLY A 193 -2.89 -36.90 -13.37
CA GLY A 193 -3.25 -35.53 -13.77
C GLY A 193 -2.74 -34.44 -12.82
N SER A 194 -2.05 -34.81 -11.74
CA SER A 194 -1.50 -33.80 -10.82
C SER A 194 -0.34 -33.04 -11.46
N LEU A 195 -0.26 -31.75 -11.15
CA LEU A 195 0.79 -30.86 -11.61
C LEU A 195 2.00 -30.94 -10.68
N ALA A 196 3.18 -31.09 -11.24
CA ALA A 196 4.44 -31.10 -10.53
C ALA A 196 5.48 -30.20 -11.20
N PHE A 197 6.45 -29.74 -10.43
CA PHE A 197 7.58 -28.95 -10.93
C PHE A 197 8.87 -29.56 -10.41
N ARG A 198 9.79 -29.82 -11.32
CA ARG A 198 11.17 -30.17 -10.96
C ARG A 198 11.98 -28.86 -11.01
N LEU A 199 12.48 -28.43 -9.86
CA LEU A 199 13.29 -27.22 -9.76
C LEU A 199 14.77 -27.53 -10.04
N ALA A 200 15.32 -26.81 -11.00
CA ALA A 200 16.74 -26.81 -11.34
C ALA A 200 17.16 -25.33 -11.61
N PRO A 201 17.46 -24.58 -10.54
CA PRO A 201 17.71 -23.14 -10.64
C PRO A 201 18.85 -22.81 -11.60
N MET A 202 18.61 -21.79 -12.42
CA MET A 202 19.62 -21.18 -13.26
C MET A 202 20.33 -20.03 -12.54
N SER A 203 21.39 -19.48 -13.14
CA SER A 203 22.13 -18.37 -12.57
C SER A 203 21.20 -17.17 -12.31
N GLY A 204 21.19 -16.68 -11.07
CA GLY A 204 20.33 -15.56 -10.64
C GLY A 204 18.95 -15.98 -10.11
N GLU A 205 18.58 -17.25 -10.21
CA GLU A 205 17.35 -17.78 -9.62
C GLU A 205 17.57 -18.21 -8.15
N PRO A 206 16.49 -18.23 -7.35
CA PRO A 206 16.55 -18.68 -5.96
C PRO A 206 17.00 -20.15 -5.84
N ALA A 207 17.67 -20.48 -4.75
CA ALA A 207 17.99 -21.87 -4.48
C ALA A 207 16.71 -22.69 -4.21
N VAL A 208 16.73 -23.98 -4.52
CA VAL A 208 15.54 -24.86 -4.32
C VAL A 208 15.04 -24.83 -2.88
N LYS A 209 15.96 -24.80 -1.91
CA LYS A 209 15.64 -24.72 -0.46
C LYS A 209 14.92 -23.42 -0.06
N ASP A 210 14.93 -22.38 -0.92
CA ASP A 210 14.31 -21.12 -0.65
C ASP A 210 12.80 -21.15 -0.96
N PHE A 211 12.29 -22.25 -1.52
CA PHE A 211 10.86 -22.47 -1.59
C PHE A 211 10.33 -22.79 -0.19
N GLN A 212 9.35 -22.05 0.27
CA GLN A 212 8.87 -22.10 1.65
C GLN A 212 8.26 -23.46 2.01
N SER A 213 8.51 -23.90 3.24
CA SER A 213 7.89 -25.09 3.83
C SER A 213 6.67 -24.71 4.67
N GLY A 214 5.66 -25.60 4.72
CA GLY A 214 4.42 -25.44 5.51
C GLY A 214 3.35 -24.65 4.75
N ASP A 215 2.31 -25.33 4.32
CA ASP A 215 1.19 -24.82 3.53
C ASP A 215 1.58 -23.81 2.42
N PRO A 216 2.60 -24.13 1.60
CA PRO A 216 3.10 -23.20 0.62
C PRO A 216 2.13 -23.07 -0.55
N LEU A 217 1.98 -21.82 -1.03
CA LEU A 217 1.30 -21.53 -2.28
C LEU A 217 2.30 -21.20 -3.36
N ALA A 218 2.11 -21.83 -4.52
CA ALA A 218 2.83 -21.48 -5.73
C ALA A 218 1.95 -20.63 -6.65
N MET A 219 2.58 -19.76 -7.42
CA MET A 219 1.94 -19.12 -8.56
C MET A 219 2.70 -19.51 -9.82
N LEU A 220 2.01 -20.19 -10.73
CA LEU A 220 2.50 -20.41 -12.09
C LEU A 220 1.93 -19.29 -12.96
N ALA A 221 2.78 -18.54 -13.62
CA ALA A 221 2.37 -17.48 -14.50
C ALA A 221 3.18 -17.49 -15.80
N ASP A 222 2.49 -17.18 -16.90
CA ASP A 222 3.09 -16.85 -18.17
C ASP A 222 2.56 -15.49 -18.66
N CYS A 223 2.86 -15.12 -19.92
CA CYS A 223 2.37 -13.87 -20.45
C CYS A 223 0.87 -13.85 -20.78
N SER A 224 0.13 -14.95 -20.59
CA SER A 224 -1.30 -15.03 -20.91
C SER A 224 -2.19 -15.31 -19.71
N SER A 225 -1.65 -15.96 -18.66
CA SER A 225 -2.45 -16.38 -17.51
C SER A 225 -1.59 -16.56 -16.24
N ALA A 226 -2.25 -16.59 -15.10
CA ALA A 226 -1.63 -16.91 -13.82
C ALA A 226 -2.55 -17.80 -12.99
N GLN A 227 -1.98 -18.76 -12.27
CA GLN A 227 -2.67 -19.70 -11.39
C GLN A 227 -2.00 -19.75 -10.03
N ILE A 228 -2.77 -19.64 -8.95
CA ILE A 228 -2.31 -19.78 -7.57
C ILE A 228 -2.87 -21.07 -7.01
N PHE A 229 -2.03 -21.91 -6.45
CA PHE A 229 -2.44 -23.23 -5.95
C PHE A 229 -1.55 -23.70 -4.80
N ALA A 230 -2.11 -24.57 -3.96
CA ALA A 230 -1.40 -25.20 -2.87
C ALA A 230 -0.48 -26.29 -3.40
N VAL A 231 0.73 -26.37 -2.87
CA VAL A 231 1.74 -27.37 -3.21
C VAL A 231 2.22 -28.10 -1.96
N SER A 232 2.66 -29.34 -2.12
CA SER A 232 3.37 -30.04 -1.05
C SER A 232 4.75 -29.42 -0.86
N GLY A 233 5.23 -29.46 0.37
CA GLY A 233 6.61 -29.14 0.66
C GLY A 233 7.56 -30.01 -0.16
N GLN A 234 8.71 -29.46 -0.44
CA GLN A 234 9.71 -30.02 -1.32
C GLN A 234 10.29 -31.36 -0.83
N THR A 235 10.27 -32.34 -1.71
CA THR A 235 11.10 -33.53 -1.60
C THR A 235 11.94 -33.68 -2.88
N SER A 236 13.24 -33.80 -2.74
CA SER A 236 14.13 -34.11 -3.88
C SER A 236 13.98 -33.18 -5.11
N ASN A 237 13.95 -31.87 -4.90
CA ASN A 237 13.82 -30.86 -5.94
C ASN A 237 12.48 -30.85 -6.68
N GLN A 238 11.46 -31.52 -6.17
CA GLN A 238 10.16 -31.58 -6.80
C GLN A 238 9.08 -30.97 -5.90
N ILE A 239 8.23 -30.13 -6.50
CA ILE A 239 7.07 -29.50 -5.88
C ILE A 239 5.84 -30.09 -6.56
N LEU A 240 4.90 -30.60 -5.75
CA LEU A 240 3.68 -31.23 -6.21
C LEU A 240 2.45 -30.41 -5.83
N SER A 241 1.51 -30.27 -6.74
CA SER A 241 0.20 -29.76 -6.38
C SER A 241 -0.50 -30.72 -5.41
N THR A 242 -1.23 -30.16 -4.43
CA THR A 242 -1.84 -30.98 -3.36
C THR A 242 -3.34 -31.09 -3.51
N GLY A 243 -3.94 -32.02 -2.74
CA GLY A 243 -5.39 -32.14 -2.60
C GLY A 243 -6.07 -30.96 -1.89
N SER A 244 -5.31 -29.98 -1.38
CA SER A 244 -5.85 -28.72 -0.79
C SER A 244 -6.28 -27.72 -1.84
N ASN A 245 -6.42 -28.10 -3.10
CA ASN A 245 -6.95 -27.30 -4.18
C ASN A 245 -8.40 -27.70 -4.47
N PHE A 246 -9.25 -26.76 -4.92
CA PHE A 246 -10.60 -27.06 -5.39
C PHE A 246 -10.59 -28.02 -6.59
N ALA A 247 -9.61 -27.83 -7.47
CA ALA A 247 -9.34 -28.70 -8.61
C ALA A 247 -7.83 -28.71 -8.83
N GLN A 248 -7.36 -29.61 -9.70
CA GLN A 248 -5.95 -29.57 -10.11
C GLN A 248 -5.69 -28.34 -10.97
N PRO A 249 -4.62 -27.56 -10.70
CA PRO A 249 -4.21 -26.52 -11.62
C PRO A 249 -3.91 -27.10 -13.00
N THR A 250 -4.20 -26.31 -14.02
CA THR A 250 -4.00 -26.74 -15.41
C THR A 250 -2.55 -26.55 -15.82
N ALA A 251 -1.95 -27.57 -16.41
CA ALA A 251 -0.66 -27.44 -17.07
C ALA A 251 -0.75 -26.48 -18.25
N PHE A 252 0.25 -25.61 -18.43
CA PHE A 252 0.30 -24.72 -19.58
C PHE A 252 0.85 -25.48 -20.80
N GLU A 253 0.06 -25.60 -21.85
CA GLU A 253 0.45 -26.29 -23.09
C GLU A 253 1.33 -25.40 -23.99
N ASN A 254 0.93 -24.14 -24.17
CA ASN A 254 1.62 -23.16 -25.02
C ASN A 254 2.16 -22.02 -24.15
N MET A 255 3.26 -22.30 -23.45
CA MET A 255 3.83 -21.36 -22.49
C MET A 255 4.62 -20.26 -23.17
N VAL A 256 4.37 -19.01 -22.79
CA VAL A 256 5.15 -17.85 -23.20
C VAL A 256 5.92 -17.34 -21.99
N ALA A 257 7.23 -17.63 -21.94
CA ALA A 257 8.13 -17.23 -20.85
C ALA A 257 7.58 -17.58 -19.44
N PRO A 258 7.16 -18.83 -19.17
CA PRO A 258 6.52 -19.17 -17.92
C PRO A 258 7.48 -19.13 -16.74
N LYS A 259 6.97 -18.71 -15.58
CA LYS A 259 7.68 -18.72 -14.31
C LYS A 259 6.83 -19.31 -13.20
N LEU A 260 7.50 -20.01 -12.29
CA LEU A 260 6.94 -20.44 -11.02
C LEU A 260 7.44 -19.51 -9.91
N PHE A 261 6.53 -19.06 -9.07
CA PHE A 261 6.83 -18.20 -7.93
C PHE A 261 6.41 -18.88 -6.64
N ASP A 262 7.17 -18.65 -5.60
CA ASP A 262 6.72 -18.86 -4.23
C ASP A 262 5.91 -17.63 -3.80
N LEU A 263 4.61 -17.81 -3.58
CA LEU A 263 3.72 -16.69 -3.31
C LEU A 263 4.13 -15.93 -2.04
N SER A 264 4.54 -16.64 -1.01
CA SER A 264 4.92 -16.05 0.28
C SER A 264 6.20 -15.21 0.22
N ARG A 265 7.11 -15.57 -0.70
CA ARG A 265 8.40 -14.88 -0.86
C ARG A 265 8.36 -13.81 -1.93
N ASP A 266 7.72 -14.09 -3.06
CA ASP A 266 7.86 -13.31 -4.28
C ASP A 266 6.76 -12.26 -4.43
N PHE A 267 5.64 -12.43 -3.71
CA PHE A 267 4.55 -11.47 -3.68
C PHE A 267 4.74 -10.51 -2.49
N ARG A 268 4.91 -9.24 -2.79
CA ARG A 268 5.16 -8.20 -1.78
C ARG A 268 3.87 -7.54 -1.36
N THR A 269 3.65 -7.46 -0.05
CA THR A 269 2.61 -6.65 0.58
C THR A 269 3.26 -5.45 1.24
N VAL A 270 2.90 -4.25 0.79
CA VAL A 270 3.43 -2.99 1.32
C VAL A 270 2.28 -2.22 1.95
N THR A 271 2.43 -1.87 3.22
CA THR A 271 1.43 -1.09 3.96
C THR A 271 2.05 0.22 4.44
N TYR A 272 1.41 1.34 4.10
CA TYR A 272 1.73 2.67 4.58
C TYR A 272 0.76 3.12 5.65
N TYR A 273 1.27 3.59 6.76
CA TYR A 273 0.51 4.16 7.88
C TYR A 273 1.36 5.18 8.65
N LEU A 274 0.71 6.00 9.47
CA LEU A 274 1.42 6.91 10.37
C LEU A 274 1.51 6.31 11.77
N LYS A 275 2.68 6.44 12.39
CA LYS A 275 2.97 6.01 13.76
C LYS A 275 3.33 7.21 14.63
N VAL A 276 2.85 7.26 15.86
CA VAL A 276 3.25 8.25 16.86
C VAL A 276 4.65 7.93 17.34
N VAL A 277 5.55 8.90 17.24
CA VAL A 277 6.95 8.79 17.66
C VAL A 277 7.35 9.98 18.53
N ASP A 278 8.44 9.87 19.26
CA ASP A 278 9.05 11.02 19.95
C ASP A 278 9.54 12.02 18.91
N SER A 279 9.29 13.32 19.14
CA SER A 279 9.74 14.37 18.21
C SER A 279 11.26 14.55 18.21
N GLY A 280 11.94 14.10 19.25
CA GLY A 280 13.38 14.27 19.43
C GLY A 280 13.78 15.66 19.91
N ASP A 281 12.83 16.47 20.38
CA ASP A 281 13.07 17.83 20.88
C ASP A 281 13.62 17.88 22.33
N GLY A 282 13.69 16.74 23.00
CA GLY A 282 14.10 16.61 24.39
C GLY A 282 13.08 17.11 25.42
N GLN A 283 11.88 17.51 24.99
CA GLN A 283 10.81 18.03 25.83
C GLN A 283 9.66 17.03 26.01
N GLY A 284 9.77 15.85 25.40
CA GLY A 284 8.77 14.80 25.48
C GLY A 284 7.55 15.03 24.57
N HIS A 285 7.66 15.92 23.60
CA HIS A 285 6.63 16.05 22.58
C HIS A 285 6.66 14.87 21.61
N THR A 286 5.50 14.58 21.05
CA THR A 286 5.34 13.54 20.02
C THR A 286 4.98 14.16 18.69
N THR A 287 5.30 13.45 17.62
CA THR A 287 4.89 13.75 16.24
C THR A 287 4.52 12.47 15.52
N GLY A 288 4.00 12.58 14.31
CA GLY A 288 3.76 11.43 13.46
C GLY A 288 4.97 11.06 12.62
N ALA A 289 5.14 9.79 12.33
CA ALA A 289 6.12 9.30 11.37
C ALA A 289 5.44 8.43 10.33
N LEU A 290 5.78 8.65 9.06
CA LEU A 290 5.38 7.78 7.97
C LEU A 290 6.15 6.47 8.06
N VAL A 291 5.43 5.37 8.19
CA VAL A 291 5.99 4.03 8.26
C VAL A 291 5.59 3.26 7.00
N ARG A 292 6.58 2.63 6.39
CA ARG A 292 6.44 1.65 5.32
C ARG A 292 6.67 0.27 5.92
N ARG A 293 5.69 -0.60 5.87
CA ARG A 293 5.84 -2.00 6.28
C ARG A 293 5.81 -2.90 5.06
N ILE A 294 6.85 -3.72 4.92
CA ILE A 294 6.94 -4.73 3.86
C ILE A 294 6.80 -6.09 4.51
N ASN A 295 5.80 -6.85 4.10
CA ASN A 295 5.62 -8.24 4.48
C ASN A 295 5.98 -9.11 3.29
N GLY A 296 6.58 -10.26 3.56
CA GLY A 296 7.11 -11.14 2.53
C GLY A 296 8.45 -10.65 1.99
N GLY A 297 9.05 -11.41 1.15
CA GLY A 297 10.35 -11.15 0.52
C GLY A 297 11.22 -12.40 0.52
N SER A 298 12.40 -12.31 -0.08
CA SER A 298 13.33 -13.43 -0.30
C SER A 298 13.79 -14.17 0.96
N THR A 299 13.55 -13.62 2.15
CA THR A 299 13.93 -14.24 3.44
C THR A 299 12.82 -15.04 4.10
N GLY A 300 11.62 -15.06 3.51
CA GLY A 300 10.47 -15.77 4.09
C GLY A 300 10.01 -15.25 5.45
N VAL A 301 10.38 -14.01 5.81
CA VAL A 301 10.02 -13.43 7.09
C VAL A 301 8.58 -12.95 7.01
N ARG A 302 7.68 -13.67 7.65
CA ARG A 302 6.27 -13.27 7.82
C ARG A 302 6.13 -12.02 8.70
N ASP A 303 7.15 -11.71 9.48
CA ASP A 303 7.14 -10.67 10.52
C ASP A 303 7.09 -9.23 9.98
N GLY A 304 7.23 -9.06 8.69
CA GLY A 304 7.22 -7.77 8.04
C GLY A 304 8.29 -6.82 8.58
N ARG A 305 8.95 -6.12 7.70
CA ARG A 305 9.90 -5.07 8.08
C ARG A 305 9.20 -3.72 8.05
N ALA A 306 9.15 -3.06 9.21
CA ALA A 306 8.65 -1.69 9.32
C ALA A 306 9.83 -0.72 9.27
N GLU A 307 9.78 0.24 8.35
CA GLU A 307 10.79 1.28 8.16
C GLU A 307 10.12 2.65 8.36
N GLU A 308 10.72 3.49 9.20
CA GLU A 308 10.35 4.89 9.28
C GLU A 308 10.94 5.62 8.08
N ILE A 309 10.06 6.19 7.24
CA ILE A 309 10.42 6.86 5.99
C ILE A 309 10.65 8.35 6.22
N ALA A 310 9.75 8.99 6.92
CA ALA A 310 9.83 10.41 7.23
C ALA A 310 9.16 10.69 8.57
N ARG A 311 9.72 11.63 9.31
CA ARG A 311 9.20 12.11 10.61
C ARG A 311 8.52 13.47 10.43
N GLY A 312 7.60 13.81 11.34
CA GLY A 312 6.84 15.05 11.24
C GLY A 312 5.57 14.91 10.38
N VAL A 313 5.13 13.71 10.04
CA VAL A 313 3.93 13.50 9.22
C VAL A 313 2.71 13.38 10.13
N GLU A 314 1.87 14.42 10.20
CA GLU A 314 0.69 14.46 11.07
C GLU A 314 -0.58 13.89 10.40
N ARG A 315 -0.70 14.06 9.08
CA ARG A 315 -1.89 13.61 8.31
C ARG A 315 -1.44 12.89 7.06
N LEU A 316 -2.20 11.87 6.69
CA LEU A 316 -2.06 11.11 5.46
C LEU A 316 -3.44 10.68 5.02
N ASP A 317 -3.86 11.09 3.84
CA ASP A 317 -5.14 10.75 3.24
C ASP A 317 -4.96 10.35 1.78
N PHE A 318 -5.86 9.48 1.28
CA PHE A 318 -5.85 8.99 -0.10
C PHE A 318 -7.22 9.17 -0.75
N LYS A 319 -7.21 9.44 -2.06
CA LYS A 319 -8.41 9.35 -2.89
C LYS A 319 -8.11 8.47 -4.10
N TYR A 320 -9.08 7.70 -4.50
CA TYR A 320 -8.94 6.65 -5.49
C TYR A 320 -9.66 7.04 -6.77
N GLY A 321 -8.91 7.33 -7.82
CA GLY A 321 -9.43 7.66 -9.14
C GLY A 321 -9.81 6.39 -9.89
N VAL A 322 -11.11 6.13 -9.98
CA VAL A 322 -11.69 5.01 -10.71
C VAL A 322 -11.93 5.43 -12.15
N GLN A 323 -11.40 4.68 -13.09
CA GLN A 323 -11.64 4.90 -14.51
C GLN A 323 -12.86 4.11 -14.99
N PHE A 324 -13.77 4.80 -15.67
CA PHE A 324 -14.99 4.25 -16.23
C PHE A 324 -14.82 3.93 -17.72
N ALA A 325 -15.75 3.13 -18.26
CA ALA A 325 -15.74 2.73 -19.67
C ALA A 325 -15.82 3.90 -20.68
N ASP A 326 -16.36 5.04 -20.25
CA ASP A 326 -16.41 6.28 -21.05
C ASP A 326 -15.08 7.06 -21.02
N GLY A 327 -14.05 6.54 -20.34
CA GLY A 327 -12.76 7.19 -20.14
C GLY A 327 -12.73 8.23 -19.02
N SER A 328 -13.87 8.54 -18.40
CA SER A 328 -13.91 9.47 -17.26
C SER A 328 -13.25 8.86 -16.02
N VAL A 329 -12.61 9.71 -15.21
CA VAL A 329 -12.08 9.31 -13.91
C VAL A 329 -12.87 10.04 -12.84
N ARG A 330 -13.33 9.29 -11.83
CA ARG A 330 -14.00 9.84 -10.66
C ARG A 330 -13.25 9.43 -9.40
N TYR A 331 -13.09 10.37 -8.47
CA TYR A 331 -12.40 10.11 -7.21
C TYR A 331 -13.37 9.64 -6.13
N TYR A 332 -12.98 8.59 -5.45
CA TYR A 332 -13.72 7.94 -4.38
C TYR A 332 -12.88 7.84 -3.10
N THR A 333 -13.55 7.75 -1.98
CA THR A 333 -12.96 7.34 -0.70
C THR A 333 -12.78 5.83 -0.66
N ALA A 334 -11.91 5.33 0.24
CA ALA A 334 -11.74 3.89 0.44
C ALA A 334 -13.07 3.20 0.79
N ALA A 335 -13.89 3.84 1.63
CA ALA A 335 -15.20 3.31 1.99
C ALA A 335 -16.14 3.16 0.78
N GLN A 336 -16.14 4.12 -0.13
CA GLN A 336 -16.96 4.07 -1.34
C GLN A 336 -16.48 2.98 -2.31
N VAL A 337 -15.16 2.85 -2.53
CA VAL A 337 -14.59 1.79 -3.36
C VAL A 337 -14.91 0.42 -2.78
N ASP A 338 -14.73 0.25 -1.48
CA ASP A 338 -14.97 -1.04 -0.80
C ASP A 338 -16.44 -1.44 -0.75
N ALA A 339 -17.35 -0.46 -0.70
CA ALA A 339 -18.79 -0.71 -0.73
C ALA A 339 -19.32 -0.99 -2.13
N SER A 340 -18.51 -0.87 -3.18
CA SER A 340 -18.93 -1.12 -4.55
C SER A 340 -19.40 -2.56 -4.75
N THR A 341 -20.37 -2.73 -5.63
CA THR A 341 -21.02 -3.98 -5.94
C THR A 341 -20.93 -4.26 -7.44
N ARG A 342 -21.37 -5.43 -7.87
CA ARG A 342 -21.43 -5.80 -9.27
C ARG A 342 -22.15 -4.76 -10.14
N ALA A 343 -23.16 -4.08 -9.60
CA ALA A 343 -23.87 -3.04 -10.33
C ALA A 343 -22.97 -1.84 -10.67
N ASP A 344 -22.06 -1.49 -9.75
CA ASP A 344 -21.10 -0.42 -9.95
C ASP A 344 -19.99 -0.81 -10.92
N CYS A 345 -19.55 -2.05 -10.87
CA CYS A 345 -18.44 -2.57 -11.67
C CYS A 345 -18.83 -2.96 -13.08
N GLY A 346 -20.10 -3.22 -13.35
CA GLY A 346 -20.60 -3.41 -14.69
C GLY A 346 -20.48 -2.19 -15.61
N SER A 347 -20.26 -1.00 -15.01
CA SER A 347 -20.06 0.27 -15.72
C SER A 347 -18.60 0.67 -15.88
N VAL A 348 -17.66 -0.06 -15.27
CA VAL A 348 -16.21 0.16 -15.39
C VAL A 348 -15.61 -0.72 -16.46
N ALA A 349 -14.50 -0.24 -17.04
CA ALA A 349 -13.78 -0.96 -18.06
C ALA A 349 -13.36 -2.34 -17.52
N ARG A 350 -14.11 -3.35 -17.94
CA ARG A 350 -13.77 -4.78 -17.93
C ARG A 350 -12.99 -5.33 -16.75
N LEU A 351 -13.64 -5.42 -15.63
CA LEU A 351 -13.17 -6.34 -14.60
C LEU A 351 -13.58 -7.77 -14.98
N PRO A 352 -12.69 -8.74 -14.89
CA PRO A 352 -13.09 -10.14 -14.90
C PRO A 352 -13.87 -10.42 -13.61
N ILE A 353 -15.19 -10.19 -13.67
CA ILE A 353 -16.09 -10.39 -12.54
C ILE A 353 -16.39 -11.89 -12.48
N HIS A 354 -15.90 -12.55 -11.45
CA HIS A 354 -16.20 -13.94 -11.16
C HIS A 354 -16.82 -14.05 -9.77
N GLY A 355 -18.06 -14.49 -9.71
CA GLY A 355 -18.79 -14.74 -8.48
C GLY A 355 -20.08 -13.93 -8.35
N SER A 356 -20.90 -14.30 -7.38
CA SER A 356 -22.19 -13.67 -7.10
C SER A 356 -22.09 -12.40 -6.23
N ASP A 357 -20.94 -12.18 -5.62
CA ASP A 357 -20.70 -11.10 -4.65
C ASP A 357 -19.35 -10.41 -4.93
N ASP A 358 -19.42 -9.39 -5.78
CA ASP A 358 -18.27 -8.64 -6.28
C ASP A 358 -17.96 -7.40 -5.41
N ARG A 359 -18.22 -7.46 -4.13
CA ARG A 359 -17.95 -6.34 -3.24
C ARG A 359 -16.49 -5.90 -3.33
N GLY A 360 -16.30 -4.57 -3.43
CA GLY A 360 -14.97 -3.99 -3.58
C GLY A 360 -14.34 -4.19 -4.96
N CYS A 361 -15.13 -4.52 -5.97
CA CYS A 361 -14.65 -4.76 -7.33
C CYS A 361 -13.98 -3.52 -7.95
N LEU A 362 -14.37 -2.29 -7.54
CA LEU A 362 -13.75 -1.04 -8.00
C LEU A 362 -12.27 -0.93 -7.63
N TRP A 363 -11.77 -1.71 -6.65
CA TRP A 363 -10.32 -1.73 -6.37
C TRP A 363 -9.48 -2.15 -7.58
N GLY A 364 -10.04 -2.96 -8.47
CA GLY A 364 -9.39 -3.35 -9.73
C GLY A 364 -9.37 -2.27 -10.81
N SER A 365 -10.18 -1.22 -10.65
CA SER A 365 -10.35 -0.15 -11.65
C SER A 365 -9.74 1.18 -11.21
N ILE A 366 -8.90 1.17 -10.19
CA ILE A 366 -8.15 2.34 -9.77
C ILE A 366 -7.03 2.60 -10.77
N SER A 367 -7.11 3.72 -11.48
CA SER A 367 -6.07 4.18 -12.41
C SER A 367 -5.16 5.26 -11.82
N LEU A 368 -5.70 6.04 -10.89
CA LEU A 368 -5.01 7.14 -10.24
C LEU A 368 -5.18 7.07 -8.72
N ILE A 369 -4.19 7.49 -7.97
CA ILE A 369 -4.29 7.70 -6.52
C ILE A 369 -3.81 9.11 -6.20
N GLU A 370 -4.67 9.91 -5.59
CA GLU A 370 -4.29 11.20 -5.00
C GLU A 370 -3.83 10.96 -3.56
N ILE A 371 -2.68 11.52 -3.22
CA ILE A 371 -2.06 11.45 -1.90
C ILE A 371 -2.08 12.85 -1.33
N ASP A 372 -2.66 13.05 -0.16
CA ASP A 372 -2.57 14.28 0.61
C ASP A 372 -1.85 14.01 1.93
N MET A 373 -0.80 14.76 2.22
CA MET A 373 0.04 14.57 3.39
C MET A 373 0.34 15.92 4.03
N LEU A 374 0.17 16.01 5.35
CA LEU A 374 0.53 17.19 6.14
C LEU A 374 1.77 16.88 6.97
N LEU A 375 2.78 17.72 6.84
CA LEU A 375 4.01 17.64 7.65
C LEU A 375 4.12 18.83 8.59
N ASP A 376 4.68 18.56 9.76
CA ASP A 376 5.12 19.55 10.76
C ASP A 376 6.65 19.74 10.74
N GLY A 377 7.12 20.82 11.33
CA GLY A 377 8.53 21.15 11.42
C GLY A 377 9.30 20.38 12.50
N GLN A 378 8.69 19.42 13.16
CA GLN A 378 9.24 18.55 14.22
C GLN A 378 9.64 19.26 15.51
N GLN A 379 9.81 20.56 15.51
CA GLN A 379 10.14 21.38 16.69
C GLN A 379 9.16 22.53 16.83
N PRO A 380 8.60 22.74 18.02
CA PRO A 380 7.71 23.86 18.26
C PRO A 380 8.41 25.21 18.06
N LEU A 381 7.74 26.13 17.37
CA LEU A 381 8.18 27.51 17.17
C LEU A 381 7.21 28.45 17.90
N TYR A 382 7.46 28.70 19.17
CA TYR A 382 6.63 29.55 20.02
C TYR A 382 6.67 31.03 19.63
N SER A 383 7.55 31.42 18.72
CA SER A 383 7.63 32.76 18.14
C SER A 383 6.68 33.00 16.98
N LEU A 384 6.00 31.94 16.48
CA LEU A 384 5.04 32.09 15.38
C LEU A 384 3.78 32.79 15.85
N THR A 385 3.31 33.72 15.01
CA THR A 385 2.01 34.37 15.19
C THR A 385 0.87 33.43 14.84
N GLN A 386 -0.35 33.76 15.27
CA GLN A 386 -1.53 32.95 14.95
C GLN A 386 -1.73 32.79 13.45
N ASP A 387 -1.41 33.79 12.64
CA ASP A 387 -1.53 33.74 11.18
C ASP A 387 -0.49 32.81 10.55
N GLU A 388 0.71 32.75 11.10
CA GLU A 388 1.77 31.85 10.65
C GLU A 388 1.51 30.38 11.02
N LEU A 389 0.67 30.15 12.04
CA LEU A 389 0.21 28.82 12.43
C LEU A 389 -0.99 28.31 11.61
N THR A 390 -1.52 29.13 10.68
CA THR A 390 -2.55 28.69 9.77
C THR A 390 -1.96 27.84 8.64
N TYR A 391 -2.73 26.87 8.17
CA TYR A 391 -2.34 26.04 7.03
C TYR A 391 -3.57 25.56 6.26
N THR A 392 -3.37 25.18 5.01
CA THR A 392 -4.37 24.49 4.18
C THR A 392 -4.16 22.99 4.27
N TYR A 393 -5.26 22.24 4.18
CA TYR A 393 -5.23 20.79 4.01
C TYR A 393 -6.44 20.35 3.18
N ALA A 394 -6.20 19.88 1.95
CA ALA A 394 -7.24 19.58 0.97
C ALA A 394 -8.25 18.54 1.46
N SER A 395 -7.79 17.54 2.19
CA SER A 395 -8.65 16.49 2.73
C SER A 395 -9.63 16.97 3.81
N ASP A 396 -9.45 18.15 4.40
CA ASP A 396 -10.41 18.72 5.35
C ASP A 396 -11.65 19.30 4.65
N ASP A 397 -11.54 19.66 3.37
CA ASP A 397 -12.64 20.17 2.57
C ASP A 397 -13.13 19.16 1.54
N ALA A 398 -14.37 18.70 1.69
CA ALA A 398 -14.99 17.76 0.75
C ALA A 398 -15.29 18.38 -0.62
N SER A 399 -15.39 19.72 -0.70
CA SER A 399 -15.76 20.43 -1.94
C SER A 399 -14.56 20.82 -2.80
N HIS A 400 -13.35 20.85 -2.25
CA HIS A 400 -12.11 21.30 -2.89
C HIS A 400 -12.17 22.67 -3.57
N SER A 401 -13.21 23.46 -3.26
CA SER A 401 -13.53 24.67 -4.03
C SER A 401 -12.78 25.92 -3.60
N ALA A 402 -12.27 26.00 -2.38
CA ALA A 402 -11.37 27.05 -1.92
C ALA A 402 -10.61 26.60 -0.67
N LEU A 403 -9.33 26.29 -0.83
CA LEU A 403 -8.46 25.98 0.30
C LEU A 403 -8.11 27.28 1.05
N ILE A 404 -8.93 27.62 2.04
CA ILE A 404 -8.66 28.75 2.92
C ILE A 404 -7.78 28.27 4.07
N PRO A 405 -6.64 28.93 4.36
CA PRO A 405 -5.83 28.60 5.53
C PRO A 405 -6.65 28.72 6.81
N LYS A 406 -6.58 27.72 7.68
CA LYS A 406 -7.28 27.66 8.96
C LYS A 406 -6.31 27.42 10.09
N PRO A 407 -6.57 27.90 11.31
CA PRO A 407 -5.79 27.56 12.50
C PRO A 407 -5.73 26.05 12.73
N ALA A 408 -4.66 25.59 13.40
CA ALA A 408 -4.44 24.17 13.66
C ALA A 408 -5.56 23.51 14.47
N ASN A 409 -6.20 24.26 15.37
CA ASN A 409 -7.31 23.77 16.22
C ASN A 409 -8.70 24.23 15.76
N ASP A 410 -8.85 24.67 14.51
CA ASP A 410 -10.15 25.05 13.97
C ASP A 410 -11.14 23.89 14.03
N ALA A 411 -12.35 24.14 14.50
CA ALA A 411 -13.39 23.11 14.70
C ALA A 411 -13.90 22.48 13.39
N SER A 412 -13.65 23.11 12.24
CA SER A 412 -14.01 22.56 10.93
C SER A 412 -13.01 21.55 10.38
N ARG A 413 -11.84 21.38 11.01
CA ARG A 413 -10.89 20.33 10.64
C ARG A 413 -11.42 18.96 11.01
N LYS A 414 -11.25 17.99 10.13
CA LYS A 414 -11.63 16.59 10.40
C LYS A 414 -10.89 16.00 11.60
N VAL A 415 -9.62 16.37 11.75
CA VAL A 415 -8.77 15.97 12.87
C VAL A 415 -7.85 17.14 13.20
N THR A 416 -7.73 17.45 14.48
CA THR A 416 -6.84 18.51 14.97
C THR A 416 -5.57 17.93 15.58
N PRO A 417 -4.43 18.63 15.56
CA PRO A 417 -3.19 18.18 16.21
C PRO A 417 -3.40 17.85 17.68
N LEU A 418 -4.22 18.61 18.39
CA LEU A 418 -4.51 18.37 19.80
C LEU A 418 -5.18 17.02 20.05
N GLN A 419 -6.09 16.58 19.15
CA GLN A 419 -6.72 15.26 19.23
C GLN A 419 -5.70 14.13 18.98
N GLN A 420 -4.63 14.41 18.23
CA GLN A 420 -3.53 13.49 17.97
C GLN A 420 -2.48 13.47 19.09
N GLY A 421 -2.52 14.43 20.01
CA GLY A 421 -1.52 14.62 21.06
C GLY A 421 -0.31 15.41 20.60
N PHE A 422 -0.42 16.15 19.48
CA PHE A 422 0.68 16.90 18.87
C PHE A 422 0.66 18.39 19.28
N PRO A 423 1.82 19.05 19.33
CA PRO A 423 1.92 20.47 19.64
C PRO A 423 1.20 21.36 18.63
N LEU A 424 0.60 22.47 19.09
CA LEU A 424 -0.05 23.44 18.22
C LEU A 424 0.93 24.40 17.53
N ALA A 425 1.97 24.85 18.25
CA ALA A 425 2.93 25.85 17.78
C ALA A 425 3.96 25.26 16.78
N MET A 426 3.48 24.66 15.70
CA MET A 426 4.28 24.00 14.68
C MET A 426 4.08 24.65 13.32
N LEU A 427 5.17 24.83 12.58
CA LEU A 427 5.08 25.16 11.16
C LEU A 427 4.55 23.93 10.40
N ARG A 428 3.49 24.12 9.63
CA ARG A 428 2.85 23.01 8.88
C ARG A 428 2.77 23.30 7.39
N ARG A 429 2.97 22.28 6.57
CA ARG A 429 2.82 22.35 5.11
C ARG A 429 2.19 21.07 4.57
N GLU A 430 1.29 21.30 3.62
CA GLU A 430 0.68 20.22 2.86
C GLU A 430 1.55 19.86 1.65
N PHE A 431 1.60 18.56 1.36
CA PHE A 431 2.17 17.98 0.17
C PHE A 431 1.11 17.10 -0.48
N SER A 432 0.83 17.32 -1.75
CA SER A 432 -0.09 16.49 -2.51
C SER A 432 0.56 16.00 -3.80
N ALA A 433 0.13 14.82 -4.24
CA ALA A 433 0.58 14.23 -5.50
C ALA A 433 -0.47 13.29 -6.05
N VAL A 434 -0.52 13.20 -7.37
CA VAL A 434 -1.31 12.18 -8.07
C VAL A 434 -0.36 11.16 -8.66
N VAL A 435 -0.67 9.88 -8.44
CA VAL A 435 0.10 8.74 -8.92
C VAL A 435 -0.74 7.97 -9.93
N ALA A 436 -0.22 7.80 -11.15
CA ALA A 436 -0.81 6.87 -12.11
C ALA A 436 -0.29 5.44 -11.84
N LEU A 437 -1.21 4.48 -11.80
CA LEU A 437 -0.86 3.08 -11.65
C LEU A 437 -0.36 2.54 -12.98
N ARG A 438 0.86 2.00 -12.99
CA ARG A 438 1.49 1.50 -14.23
C ARG A 438 0.84 0.23 -14.77
N ASN A 439 0.23 -0.54 -13.89
CA ASN A 439 -0.34 -1.84 -14.22
C ASN A 439 -1.86 -1.75 -14.42
N PHE A 440 -2.40 -0.55 -14.42
CA PHE A 440 -3.77 -0.31 -14.85
C PHE A 440 -3.80 -0.38 -16.38
N ASN A 441 -4.65 -1.24 -16.88
CA ASN A 441 -4.91 -1.38 -18.31
C ASN A 441 -6.43 -1.38 -18.50
N PRO A 442 -7.00 -0.29 -19.06
CA PRO A 442 -8.42 -0.11 -19.20
C PRO A 442 -9.08 -1.09 -20.18
#